data_aef67e26e653ee47411f0f2c2c21082a
#
_entry.id   aef67e26e653ee47411f0f2c2c21082a
#
_cell.length_a   1.000
_cell.length_b   1.000
_cell.length_c   1.000
_cell.angle_alpha   90.00
_cell.angle_beta   90.00
_cell.angle_gamma   90.00
#
_symmetry.space_group_name_H-M   'P 1'
#
loop_
_entity.id
_entity.type
_entity.pdbx_description
1 polymer ?
#
loop_
_entity_poly.entity_id
_entity_poly.type
_entity_poly.pdbx_seq_one_letter_code
_entity_poly.pdbx_strand_id
1 'polypeptide(L)'
;NHSNRMGGNELESKELTRGAGVLLAITSLPSSYGIGTLGEAAFQFVDLLVDLKQRYWQVLPIGPTSFGNSPYQSYSAFAGNPYLIDLDDLVKDGLLQETEIRSFNWGADDADIDYATIYENRYKILRMAFSRFSAESEDFLAFTEKSDRWLSDYSLYTALKRHFGDIEWQSWDVPLRDRDPEAVKEYQEILHNDIMFCKFCQYEFFKQWMQLKQYANSRGVQIIGDMPLYVAS
;
A
#
# COMPACT_ATOMS: atom_id res chain seq x y z
N ASN A 1 16.03 -44.24 -1.93
CA ASN A 1 16.55 -43.06 -2.69
C ASN A 1 15.43 -42.36 -3.44
N HIS A 2 14.69 -41.50 -2.76
CA HIS A 2 13.82 -40.53 -3.43
C HIS A 2 14.08 -39.20 -2.75
N SER A 3 14.89 -38.37 -3.42
CA SER A 3 15.11 -36.97 -3.10
C SER A 3 13.92 -36.17 -3.64
N ASN A 4 13.03 -35.75 -2.77
CA ASN A 4 11.98 -34.80 -3.06
C ASN A 4 12.62 -33.39 -3.05
N ARG A 5 12.94 -32.86 -4.24
CA ARG A 5 13.32 -31.46 -4.41
C ARG A 5 12.03 -30.64 -4.38
N MET A 6 11.80 -29.97 -3.26
CA MET A 6 10.84 -28.89 -3.18
C MET A 6 11.31 -27.77 -4.11
N GLY A 7 10.45 -27.39 -5.06
CA GLY A 7 10.67 -26.28 -5.96
C GLY A 7 10.66 -24.97 -5.20
N GLY A 8 11.84 -24.47 -4.84
CA GLY A 8 12.01 -23.07 -4.46
C GLY A 8 11.80 -22.22 -5.70
N ASN A 9 10.88 -21.25 -5.65
CA ASN A 9 10.88 -20.14 -6.57
C ASN A 9 12.22 -19.41 -6.40
N GLU A 10 13.18 -19.72 -7.25
CA GLU A 10 14.35 -18.90 -7.42
C GLU A 10 13.86 -17.54 -7.91
N LEU A 11 13.87 -16.54 -7.03
CA LEU A 11 13.91 -15.15 -7.43
C LEU A 11 15.18 -15.03 -8.26
N GLU A 12 15.09 -15.12 -9.60
CA GLU A 12 16.15 -14.70 -10.48
C GLU A 12 16.50 -13.26 -10.11
N SER A 13 17.56 -13.08 -9.34
CA SER A 13 18.17 -11.80 -9.11
C SER A 13 18.70 -11.33 -10.47
N LYS A 14 17.88 -10.55 -11.21
CA LYS A 14 18.39 -9.90 -12.42
C LYS A 14 19.57 -9.04 -11.97
N GLU A 15 20.77 -9.40 -12.39
CA GLU A 15 21.97 -8.61 -12.13
C GLU A 15 21.73 -7.18 -12.61
N LEU A 16 21.96 -6.22 -11.71
CA LEU A 16 21.92 -4.81 -12.07
C LEU A 16 23.02 -4.52 -13.08
N THR A 17 22.63 -4.17 -14.28
CA THR A 17 23.58 -3.77 -15.31
C THR A 17 23.88 -2.27 -15.17
N ARG A 18 25.12 -1.85 -15.59
CA ARG A 18 25.45 -0.42 -15.60
C ARG A 18 24.43 0.37 -16.42
N GLY A 19 23.84 1.37 -15.83
CA GLY A 19 22.81 2.22 -16.46
C GLY A 19 22.60 3.51 -15.67
N ALA A 20 21.87 4.44 -16.27
CA ALA A 20 21.40 5.65 -15.60
C ALA A 20 19.95 5.44 -15.16
N GLY A 21 19.53 6.19 -14.16
CA GLY A 21 18.16 6.20 -13.65
C GLY A 21 17.81 7.50 -12.95
N VAL A 22 16.57 7.62 -12.56
CA VAL A 22 16.03 8.78 -11.83
C VAL A 22 15.52 8.32 -10.47
N LEU A 23 15.84 9.08 -9.43
CA LEU A 23 15.20 8.95 -8.12
C LEU A 23 14.02 9.92 -8.08
N LEU A 24 12.82 9.38 -7.93
CA LEU A 24 11.59 10.16 -7.74
C LEU A 24 10.62 9.36 -6.88
N ALA A 25 10.18 9.98 -5.77
CA ALA A 25 9.13 9.40 -4.94
C ALA A 25 7.81 9.34 -5.72
N ILE A 26 7.03 8.25 -5.57
CA ILE A 26 5.70 8.14 -6.18
C ILE A 26 4.79 9.26 -5.68
N THR A 27 4.93 9.64 -4.40
CA THR A 27 4.19 10.75 -3.79
C THR A 27 4.41 12.11 -4.46
N SER A 28 5.53 12.27 -5.18
CA SER A 28 5.89 13.51 -5.90
C SER A 28 5.38 13.56 -7.34
N LEU A 29 4.70 12.51 -7.81
CA LEU A 29 4.06 12.53 -9.12
C LEU A 29 2.83 13.44 -9.10
N PRO A 30 2.51 14.11 -10.23
CA PRO A 30 1.30 14.92 -10.32
C PRO A 30 0.05 14.09 -10.08
N SER A 31 -0.91 14.64 -9.36
CA SER A 31 -2.17 13.97 -9.05
C SER A 31 -3.26 14.99 -8.74
N SER A 32 -4.49 14.72 -9.16
CA SER A 32 -5.68 15.48 -8.76
C SER A 32 -6.13 15.18 -7.32
N TYR A 33 -5.40 14.31 -6.60
CA TYR A 33 -5.81 13.79 -5.29
C TYR A 33 -4.85 14.21 -4.17
N GLY A 34 -4.12 15.30 -4.36
CA GLY A 34 -3.25 15.93 -3.37
C GLY A 34 -1.94 15.19 -3.07
N ILE A 35 -1.75 13.98 -3.62
CA ILE A 35 -0.53 13.18 -3.48
C ILE A 35 -0.41 12.26 -4.69
N GLY A 36 0.82 12.05 -5.17
CA GLY A 36 1.07 11.12 -6.26
C GLY A 36 0.64 9.68 -5.93
N THR A 37 0.10 8.98 -6.93
CA THR A 37 -0.49 7.64 -6.81
C THR A 37 0.14 6.66 -7.79
N LEU A 38 -0.26 5.38 -7.69
CA LEU A 38 0.14 4.31 -8.59
C LEU A 38 -0.63 4.33 -9.93
N GLY A 39 -1.31 5.46 -10.23
CA GLY A 39 -2.15 5.64 -11.39
C GLY A 39 -1.41 6.14 -12.64
N GLU A 40 -2.17 6.78 -13.54
CA GLU A 40 -1.73 7.16 -14.88
C GLU A 40 -0.42 7.94 -14.90
N ALA A 41 -0.21 8.90 -13.98
CA ALA A 41 1.02 9.69 -13.91
C ALA A 41 2.27 8.81 -13.67
N ALA A 42 2.14 7.71 -12.93
CA ALA A 42 3.23 6.77 -12.72
C ALA A 42 3.58 6.00 -14.01
N PHE A 43 2.58 5.61 -14.80
CA PHE A 43 2.80 4.97 -16.09
C PHE A 43 3.41 5.94 -17.11
N GLN A 44 2.93 7.19 -17.16
CA GLN A 44 3.51 8.24 -18.00
C GLN A 44 4.96 8.54 -17.60
N PHE A 45 5.29 8.49 -16.32
CA PHE A 45 6.67 8.65 -15.87
C PHE A 45 7.58 7.51 -16.34
N VAL A 46 7.08 6.28 -16.35
CA VAL A 46 7.81 5.15 -16.96
C VAL A 46 8.07 5.41 -18.44
N ASP A 47 7.07 5.88 -19.20
CA ASP A 47 7.24 6.20 -20.62
C ASP A 47 8.28 7.31 -20.83
N LEU A 48 8.25 8.36 -20.00
CA LEU A 48 9.26 9.42 -20.01
C LEU A 48 10.67 8.86 -19.77
N LEU A 49 10.84 7.92 -18.83
CA LEU A 49 12.13 7.28 -18.57
C LEU A 49 12.63 6.49 -19.80
N VAL A 50 11.73 5.81 -20.50
CA VAL A 50 12.05 5.09 -21.74
C VAL A 50 12.52 6.07 -22.82
N ASP A 51 11.81 7.16 -23.03
CA ASP A 51 12.16 8.20 -24.02
C ASP A 51 13.53 8.83 -23.71
N LEU A 52 13.82 9.06 -22.43
CA LEU A 52 15.09 9.57 -21.94
C LEU A 52 16.18 8.49 -21.85
N LYS A 53 15.91 7.25 -22.28
CA LYS A 53 16.83 6.11 -22.25
C LYS A 53 17.35 5.78 -20.83
N GLN A 54 16.55 6.08 -19.81
CA GLN A 54 16.83 5.70 -18.43
C GLN A 54 16.42 4.23 -18.20
N ARG A 55 17.22 3.50 -17.42
CA ARG A 55 16.96 2.09 -17.12
C ARG A 55 16.40 1.85 -15.73
N TYR A 56 16.53 2.82 -14.84
CA TYR A 56 16.17 2.66 -13.43
C TYR A 56 15.27 3.79 -12.97
N TRP A 57 14.25 3.41 -12.23
CA TRP A 57 13.46 4.30 -11.40
C TRP A 57 13.68 3.92 -9.94
N GLN A 58 14.40 4.75 -9.19
CA GLN A 58 14.51 4.57 -7.75
C GLN A 58 13.37 5.30 -7.06
N VAL A 59 12.59 4.56 -6.26
CA VAL A 59 11.49 5.10 -5.44
C VAL A 59 11.94 5.20 -3.99
N LEU A 60 11.28 6.08 -3.21
CA LEU A 60 11.39 6.06 -1.75
C LEU A 60 10.55 4.90 -1.17
N PRO A 61 10.70 4.57 0.14
CA PRO A 61 9.89 3.51 0.73
C PRO A 61 8.39 3.75 0.51
N ILE A 62 7.69 2.73 0.03
CA ILE A 62 6.26 2.77 -0.34
C ILE A 62 5.36 2.16 0.74
N GLY A 63 5.91 1.90 1.92
CA GLY A 63 5.18 1.39 3.07
C GLY A 63 4.32 2.46 3.77
N PRO A 64 3.43 2.02 4.68
CA PRO A 64 2.61 2.94 5.46
C PRO A 64 3.49 3.85 6.31
N THR A 65 3.15 5.14 6.33
CA THR A 65 3.86 6.13 7.15
C THR A 65 3.22 6.21 8.53
N SER A 66 4.05 6.50 9.54
CA SER A 66 3.61 6.81 10.89
C SER A 66 3.53 8.32 11.12
N PHE A 67 3.46 8.74 12.37
CA PHE A 67 3.46 10.15 12.76
C PHE A 67 4.65 10.89 12.15
N GLY A 68 4.39 12.05 11.53
CA GLY A 68 5.40 12.86 10.84
C GLY A 68 5.56 12.56 9.34
N ASN A 69 4.79 11.63 8.78
CA ASN A 69 4.71 11.33 7.33
C ASN A 69 6.03 10.96 6.65
N SER A 70 7.07 10.60 7.44
CA SER A 70 8.34 10.16 6.89
C SER A 70 8.20 8.77 6.27
N PRO A 71 8.59 8.56 5.00
CA PRO A 71 8.56 7.25 4.37
C PRO A 71 9.54 6.26 5.01
N TYR A 72 10.54 6.77 5.74
CA TYR A 72 11.54 5.95 6.42
C TYR A 72 11.10 5.47 7.81
N GLN A 73 9.98 5.97 8.33
CA GLN A 73 9.42 5.57 9.62
C GLN A 73 8.12 4.81 9.38
N SER A 74 8.21 3.49 9.36
CA SER A 74 7.07 2.61 9.08
C SER A 74 6.89 1.56 10.18
N TYR A 75 5.66 1.18 10.43
CA TYR A 75 5.31 0.09 11.34
C TYR A 75 5.14 -1.26 10.63
N SER A 76 5.43 -1.32 9.33
CA SER A 76 5.48 -2.58 8.56
C SER A 76 6.50 -2.50 7.44
N ALA A 77 7.31 -3.55 7.30
CA ALA A 77 8.22 -3.72 6.17
C ALA A 77 7.56 -4.36 4.94
N PHE A 78 6.33 -4.86 5.08
CA PHE A 78 5.63 -5.61 4.03
C PHE A 78 4.44 -4.84 3.45
N ALA A 79 3.75 -4.07 4.27
CA ALA A 79 2.52 -3.39 3.87
C ALA A 79 2.79 -2.20 2.95
N GLY A 80 1.87 -1.97 2.02
CA GLY A 80 1.87 -0.79 1.16
C GLY A 80 1.12 0.39 1.78
N ASN A 81 1.47 1.60 1.35
CA ASN A 81 0.85 2.83 1.81
C ASN A 81 -0.50 3.05 1.10
N PRO A 82 -1.64 3.05 1.81
CA PRO A 82 -2.95 3.27 1.19
C PRO A 82 -3.11 4.63 0.49
N TYR A 83 -2.26 5.62 0.80
CA TYR A 83 -2.29 6.91 0.12
C TYR A 83 -1.89 6.82 -1.36
N LEU A 84 -1.10 5.81 -1.71
CA LEU A 84 -0.65 5.59 -3.08
C LEU A 84 -1.69 4.88 -3.97
N ILE A 85 -2.78 4.36 -3.39
CA ILE A 85 -3.87 3.77 -4.18
C ILE A 85 -4.48 4.83 -5.08
N ASP A 86 -4.51 4.57 -6.37
CA ASP A 86 -5.14 5.45 -7.34
C ASP A 86 -6.66 5.31 -7.29
N LEU A 87 -7.35 6.45 -7.25
CA LEU A 87 -8.81 6.48 -7.13
C LEU A 87 -9.50 6.29 -8.48
N ASP A 88 -8.87 6.69 -9.58
CA ASP A 88 -9.43 6.49 -10.92
C ASP A 88 -9.48 5.00 -11.28
N ASP A 89 -8.51 4.21 -10.80
CA ASP A 89 -8.55 2.76 -10.97
C ASP A 89 -9.71 2.13 -10.19
N LEU A 90 -10.03 2.65 -9.00
CA LEU A 90 -11.21 2.22 -8.25
C LEU A 90 -12.53 2.62 -8.95
N VAL A 91 -12.53 3.73 -9.71
CA VAL A 91 -13.67 4.09 -10.58
C VAL A 91 -13.80 3.11 -11.75
N LYS A 92 -12.70 2.76 -12.42
CA LYS A 92 -12.68 1.76 -13.50
C LYS A 92 -13.19 0.40 -13.03
N ASP A 93 -12.88 0.02 -11.80
CA ASP A 93 -13.35 -1.21 -11.17
C ASP A 93 -14.81 -1.13 -10.68
N GLY A 94 -15.47 0.03 -10.80
CA GLY A 94 -16.85 0.25 -10.37
C GLY A 94 -17.03 0.38 -8.86
N LEU A 95 -15.95 0.54 -8.11
CA LEU A 95 -15.96 0.69 -6.66
C LEU A 95 -16.21 2.14 -6.22
N LEU A 96 -15.94 3.11 -7.08
CA LEU A 96 -16.18 4.54 -6.86
C LEU A 96 -16.85 5.18 -8.08
N GLN A 97 -17.37 6.39 -7.87
CA GLN A 97 -17.83 7.28 -8.93
C GLN A 97 -16.96 8.56 -8.93
N GLU A 98 -16.68 9.13 -10.10
CA GLU A 98 -15.92 10.39 -10.20
C GLU A 98 -16.56 11.52 -9.38
N THR A 99 -17.89 11.59 -9.34
CA THR A 99 -18.63 12.60 -8.57
C THR A 99 -18.37 12.49 -7.08
N GLU A 100 -18.16 11.28 -6.55
CA GLU A 100 -17.83 11.06 -5.15
C GLU A 100 -16.43 11.59 -4.85
N ILE A 101 -15.45 11.29 -5.71
CA ILE A 101 -14.07 11.76 -5.53
C ILE A 101 -14.02 13.28 -5.57
N ARG A 102 -14.75 13.91 -6.50
CA ARG A 102 -14.82 15.37 -6.65
C ARG A 102 -15.52 16.07 -5.47
N SER A 103 -16.27 15.35 -4.66
CA SER A 103 -16.92 15.92 -3.47
C SER A 103 -15.96 16.11 -2.29
N PHE A 104 -14.76 15.51 -2.35
CA PHE A 104 -13.74 15.67 -1.32
C PHE A 104 -12.76 16.79 -1.65
N ASN A 105 -12.25 17.43 -0.60
CA ASN A 105 -11.10 18.34 -0.72
C ASN A 105 -9.80 17.53 -0.66
N TRP A 106 -8.91 17.73 -1.63
CA TRP A 106 -7.62 17.02 -1.72
C TRP A 106 -6.43 17.92 -1.42
N GLY A 107 -6.65 19.14 -0.97
CA GLY A 107 -5.62 20.18 -0.77
C GLY A 107 -5.81 21.35 -1.72
N ALA A 108 -5.16 22.44 -1.40
CA ALA A 108 -5.30 23.70 -2.14
C ALA A 108 -4.13 23.99 -3.09
N ASP A 109 -3.02 23.25 -2.96
CA ASP A 109 -1.78 23.50 -3.70
C ASP A 109 -1.24 22.21 -4.30
N ASP A 110 -0.96 22.22 -5.60
CA ASP A 110 -0.35 21.08 -6.30
C ASP A 110 1.15 20.93 -5.98
N ALA A 111 1.77 21.92 -5.37
CA ALA A 111 3.19 21.94 -5.03
C ALA A 111 3.46 21.45 -3.59
N ASP A 112 2.45 21.37 -2.74
CA ASP A 112 2.60 20.96 -1.34
C ASP A 112 1.53 19.95 -0.92
N ILE A 113 1.96 18.88 -0.28
CA ILE A 113 1.07 17.80 0.15
C ILE A 113 0.45 18.16 1.49
N ASP A 114 -0.85 18.46 1.52
CA ASP A 114 -1.62 18.60 2.76
C ASP A 114 -1.96 17.21 3.35
N TYR A 115 -1.01 16.63 4.08
CA TYR A 115 -1.18 15.32 4.69
C TYR A 115 -2.36 15.23 5.66
N ALA A 116 -2.73 16.32 6.34
CA ALA A 116 -3.87 16.31 7.27
C ALA A 116 -5.18 16.11 6.51
N THR A 117 -5.38 16.88 5.44
CA THR A 117 -6.54 16.76 4.55
C THR A 117 -6.58 15.39 3.87
N ILE A 118 -5.44 14.90 3.38
CA ILE A 118 -5.36 13.57 2.76
C ILE A 118 -5.67 12.48 3.77
N TYR A 119 -5.09 12.52 4.97
CA TYR A 119 -5.35 11.54 6.03
C TYR A 119 -6.85 11.43 6.34
N GLU A 120 -7.51 12.57 6.49
CA GLU A 120 -8.94 12.61 6.80
C GLU A 120 -9.79 12.05 5.66
N ASN A 121 -9.52 12.44 4.42
CA ASN A 121 -10.38 12.18 3.28
C ASN A 121 -10.08 10.86 2.56
N ARG A 122 -8.80 10.45 2.50
CA ARG A 122 -8.40 9.20 1.82
C ARG A 122 -9.07 7.97 2.44
N TYR A 123 -9.09 7.88 3.75
CA TYR A 123 -9.73 6.73 4.39
C TYR A 123 -11.26 6.74 4.24
N LYS A 124 -11.90 7.92 4.21
CA LYS A 124 -13.34 8.03 3.96
C LYS A 124 -13.70 7.50 2.57
N ILE A 125 -13.00 7.94 1.53
CA ILE A 125 -13.26 7.49 0.16
C ILE A 125 -12.95 6.00 -0.03
N LEU A 126 -11.86 5.50 0.55
CA LEU A 126 -11.52 4.07 0.51
C LEU A 126 -12.57 3.20 1.23
N ARG A 127 -13.18 3.70 2.32
CA ARG A 127 -14.32 3.03 2.98
C ARG A 127 -15.55 2.96 2.07
N MET A 128 -15.81 4.01 1.29
CA MET A 128 -16.88 3.99 0.29
C MET A 128 -16.61 2.92 -0.78
N ALA A 129 -15.40 2.84 -1.29
CA ALA A 129 -15.00 1.78 -2.23
C ALA A 129 -15.17 0.39 -1.61
N PHE A 130 -14.69 0.19 -0.38
CA PHE A 130 -14.80 -1.06 0.34
C PHE A 130 -16.26 -1.52 0.53
N SER A 131 -17.20 -0.60 0.74
CA SER A 131 -18.62 -0.94 0.89
C SER A 131 -19.24 -1.60 -0.35
N ARG A 132 -18.61 -1.47 -1.51
CA ARG A 132 -19.02 -2.06 -2.80
C ARG A 132 -18.14 -3.24 -3.23
N PHE A 133 -17.06 -3.46 -2.48
CA PHE A 133 -16.10 -4.51 -2.79
C PHE A 133 -16.62 -5.90 -2.39
N SER A 134 -16.37 -6.90 -3.24
CA SER A 134 -16.67 -8.29 -2.92
C SER A 134 -15.46 -8.98 -2.32
N ALA A 135 -15.52 -9.29 -1.03
CA ALA A 135 -14.48 -10.05 -0.34
C ALA A 135 -14.45 -11.54 -0.70
N GLU A 136 -15.38 -11.99 -1.55
CA GLU A 136 -15.48 -13.39 -2.03
C GLU A 136 -14.80 -13.57 -3.40
N SER A 137 -14.22 -12.52 -3.99
CA SER A 137 -13.54 -12.62 -5.27
C SER A 137 -12.31 -13.54 -5.18
N GLU A 138 -12.12 -14.39 -6.19
CA GLU A 138 -11.01 -15.35 -6.23
C GLU A 138 -9.65 -14.67 -6.06
N ASP A 139 -9.43 -13.53 -6.71
CA ASP A 139 -8.18 -12.78 -6.65
C ASP A 139 -7.90 -12.25 -5.24
N PHE A 140 -8.91 -11.74 -4.54
CA PHE A 140 -8.76 -11.27 -3.17
C PHE A 140 -8.47 -12.42 -2.21
N LEU A 141 -9.17 -13.54 -2.34
CA LEU A 141 -8.93 -14.73 -1.54
C LEU A 141 -7.52 -15.28 -1.76
N ALA A 142 -7.08 -15.38 -3.02
CA ALA A 142 -5.72 -15.81 -3.35
C ALA A 142 -4.65 -14.85 -2.80
N PHE A 143 -4.89 -13.52 -2.85
CA PHE A 143 -4.01 -12.53 -2.27
C PHE A 143 -3.92 -12.68 -0.74
N THR A 144 -5.05 -12.84 -0.05
CA THR A 144 -5.07 -12.97 1.40
C THR A 144 -4.39 -14.23 1.87
N GLU A 145 -4.61 -15.37 1.20
CA GLU A 145 -3.94 -16.64 1.49
C GLU A 145 -2.42 -16.53 1.29
N LYS A 146 -1.98 -16.01 0.14
CA LYS A 146 -0.55 -15.84 -0.16
C LYS A 146 0.15 -14.90 0.80
N SER A 147 -0.56 -13.90 1.32
CA SER A 147 -0.02 -12.85 2.16
C SER A 147 -0.24 -13.09 3.66
N ASP A 148 -0.89 -14.18 4.06
CA ASP A 148 -1.35 -14.44 5.43
C ASP A 148 -0.23 -14.31 6.47
N ARG A 149 0.99 -14.70 6.13
CA ARG A 149 2.16 -14.63 7.01
C ARG A 149 2.38 -13.26 7.67
N TRP A 150 1.96 -12.18 7.01
CA TRP A 150 2.12 -10.81 7.53
C TRP A 150 0.80 -10.03 7.56
N LEU A 151 -0.11 -10.32 6.63
CA LEU A 151 -1.31 -9.52 6.41
C LEU A 151 -2.31 -9.65 7.56
N SER A 152 -2.46 -10.82 8.13
CA SER A 152 -3.38 -11.06 9.25
C SER A 152 -2.95 -10.31 10.50
N ASP A 153 -1.68 -10.36 10.87
CA ASP A 153 -1.15 -9.60 12.01
C ASP A 153 -1.18 -8.08 11.74
N TYR A 154 -0.78 -7.65 10.54
CA TYR A 154 -0.81 -6.25 10.16
C TYR A 154 -2.21 -5.65 10.18
N SER A 155 -3.20 -6.37 9.64
CA SER A 155 -4.58 -5.87 9.59
C SER A 155 -5.22 -5.81 10.96
N LEU A 156 -4.96 -6.78 11.83
CA LEU A 156 -5.39 -6.76 13.22
C LEU A 156 -4.74 -5.59 13.98
N TYR A 157 -3.42 -5.45 13.90
CA TYR A 157 -2.69 -4.36 14.54
C TYR A 157 -3.21 -2.98 14.10
N THR A 158 -3.43 -2.78 12.80
CA THR A 158 -3.94 -1.52 12.27
C THR A 158 -5.36 -1.22 12.73
N ALA A 159 -6.21 -2.25 12.80
CA ALA A 159 -7.58 -2.11 13.30
C ALA A 159 -7.60 -1.76 14.80
N LEU A 160 -6.78 -2.45 15.61
CA LEU A 160 -6.62 -2.16 17.04
C LEU A 160 -6.08 -0.75 17.29
N LYS A 161 -5.04 -0.35 16.56
CA LYS A 161 -4.45 0.97 16.72
C LYS A 161 -5.49 2.08 16.52
N ARG A 162 -6.31 1.97 15.47
CA ARG A 162 -7.43 2.91 15.24
C ARG A 162 -8.51 2.82 16.29
N HIS A 163 -8.87 1.62 16.71
CA HIS A 163 -9.88 1.41 17.76
C HIS A 163 -9.51 2.11 19.07
N PHE A 164 -8.24 2.07 19.44
CA PHE A 164 -7.70 2.73 20.63
C PHE A 164 -7.26 4.19 20.39
N GLY A 165 -7.61 4.81 19.28
CA GLY A 165 -7.31 6.23 19.01
C GLY A 165 -5.85 6.50 18.72
N ASP A 166 -5.18 5.59 18.02
CA ASP A 166 -3.78 5.67 17.55
C ASP A 166 -2.73 5.74 18.67
N ILE A 167 -3.10 5.35 19.92
CA ILE A 167 -2.13 5.25 21.02
C ILE A 167 -1.09 4.15 20.76
N GLU A 168 0.03 4.23 21.45
CA GLU A 168 1.10 3.22 21.39
C GLU A 168 0.59 1.86 21.89
N TRP A 169 0.96 0.77 21.21
CA TRP A 169 0.50 -0.59 21.55
C TRP A 169 0.91 -1.04 22.96
N GLN A 170 2.01 -0.47 23.48
CA GLN A 170 2.48 -0.70 24.86
C GLN A 170 1.46 -0.23 25.90
N SER A 171 0.58 0.72 25.53
CA SER A 171 -0.50 1.26 26.37
C SER A 171 -1.81 0.51 26.26
N TRP A 172 -1.90 -0.53 25.42
CA TRP A 172 -3.09 -1.37 25.32
C TRP A 172 -3.25 -2.26 26.57
N ASP A 173 -4.45 -2.81 26.77
CA ASP A 173 -4.72 -3.74 27.85
C ASP A 173 -3.77 -4.94 27.82
N VAL A 174 -3.34 -5.37 29.00
CA VAL A 174 -2.32 -6.41 29.18
C VAL A 174 -2.59 -7.68 28.37
N PRO A 175 -3.81 -8.30 28.39
CA PRO A 175 -4.08 -9.49 27.63
C PRO A 175 -3.87 -9.29 26.12
N LEU A 176 -4.29 -8.16 25.59
CA LEU A 176 -4.14 -7.85 24.18
C LEU A 176 -2.69 -7.54 23.80
N ARG A 177 -1.99 -6.75 24.63
CA ARG A 177 -0.57 -6.44 24.48
C ARG A 177 0.28 -7.70 24.47
N ASP A 178 0.00 -8.62 25.37
CA ASP A 178 0.75 -9.87 25.52
C ASP A 178 0.23 -10.97 24.57
N ARG A 179 -0.72 -10.63 23.67
CA ARG A 179 -1.29 -11.50 22.63
C ARG A 179 -1.98 -12.74 23.20
N ASP A 180 -2.70 -12.59 24.32
CA ASP A 180 -3.56 -13.65 24.83
C ASP A 180 -4.53 -14.13 23.74
N PRO A 181 -4.61 -15.44 23.46
CA PRO A 181 -5.41 -15.96 22.35
C PRO A 181 -6.89 -15.63 22.42
N GLU A 182 -7.48 -15.61 23.62
CA GLU A 182 -8.90 -15.30 23.81
C GLU A 182 -9.14 -13.81 23.57
N ALA A 183 -8.29 -12.92 24.09
CA ALA A 183 -8.37 -11.49 23.83
C ALA A 183 -8.18 -11.17 22.34
N VAL A 184 -7.21 -11.80 21.69
CA VAL A 184 -6.97 -11.63 20.24
C VAL A 184 -8.20 -12.06 19.45
N LYS A 185 -8.79 -13.21 19.76
CA LYS A 185 -10.00 -13.71 19.09
C LYS A 185 -11.19 -12.80 19.28
N GLU A 186 -11.42 -12.32 20.50
CA GLU A 186 -12.50 -11.38 20.81
C GLU A 186 -12.39 -10.12 19.94
N TYR A 187 -11.20 -9.51 19.87
CA TYR A 187 -11.00 -8.31 19.05
C TYR A 187 -11.04 -8.59 17.56
N GLN A 188 -10.65 -9.77 17.09
CA GLN A 188 -10.86 -10.16 15.69
C GLN A 188 -12.34 -10.21 15.32
N GLU A 189 -13.20 -10.64 16.22
CA GLU A 189 -14.65 -10.64 16.02
C GLU A 189 -15.22 -9.20 16.06
N ILE A 190 -14.86 -8.41 17.09
CA ILE A 190 -15.31 -7.02 17.25
C ILE A 190 -14.89 -6.15 16.05
N LEU A 191 -13.65 -6.29 15.61
CA LEU A 191 -13.05 -5.44 14.58
C LEU A 191 -13.05 -6.09 13.18
N HIS A 192 -13.84 -7.13 12.97
CA HIS A 192 -13.85 -7.88 11.71
C HIS A 192 -13.93 -6.97 10.47
N ASN A 193 -14.84 -5.99 10.49
CA ASN A 193 -15.02 -5.07 9.36
C ASN A 193 -13.82 -4.15 9.14
N ASP A 194 -13.13 -3.73 10.19
CA ASP A 194 -11.92 -2.90 10.09
C ASP A 194 -10.71 -3.71 9.61
N ILE A 195 -10.60 -4.95 10.05
CA ILE A 195 -9.59 -5.90 9.58
C ILE A 195 -9.78 -6.16 8.08
N MET A 196 -11.00 -6.43 7.64
CA MET A 196 -11.33 -6.66 6.23
C MET A 196 -11.09 -5.42 5.37
N PHE A 197 -11.40 -4.23 5.88
CA PHE A 197 -11.07 -2.98 5.22
C PHE A 197 -9.54 -2.80 5.05
N CYS A 198 -8.77 -3.12 6.07
CA CYS A 198 -7.31 -3.07 5.96
C CYS A 198 -6.79 -4.05 4.90
N LYS A 199 -7.30 -5.29 4.89
CA LYS A 199 -6.97 -6.28 3.85
C LYS A 199 -7.34 -5.81 2.44
N PHE A 200 -8.49 -5.18 2.28
CA PHE A 200 -8.91 -4.56 1.02
C PHE A 200 -7.92 -3.48 0.56
N CYS A 201 -7.52 -2.55 1.44
CA CYS A 201 -6.55 -1.53 1.09
C CYS A 201 -5.22 -2.13 0.65
N GLN A 202 -4.75 -3.19 1.31
CA GLN A 202 -3.52 -3.86 0.91
C GLN A 202 -3.69 -4.60 -0.43
N TYR A 203 -4.83 -5.23 -0.67
CA TYR A 203 -5.12 -5.87 -1.95
C TYR A 203 -5.09 -4.86 -3.11
N GLU A 204 -5.78 -3.74 -2.99
CA GLU A 204 -5.81 -2.70 -4.04
C GLU A 204 -4.43 -2.07 -4.26
N PHE A 205 -3.68 -1.81 -3.17
CA PHE A 205 -2.30 -1.33 -3.31
C PHE A 205 -1.43 -2.31 -4.10
N PHE A 206 -1.42 -3.58 -3.72
CA PHE A 206 -0.56 -4.57 -4.39
C PHE A 206 -0.99 -4.88 -5.81
N LYS A 207 -2.29 -4.85 -6.10
CA LYS A 207 -2.83 -4.98 -7.46
C LYS A 207 -2.26 -3.87 -8.35
N GLN A 208 -2.41 -2.61 -7.96
CA GLN A 208 -1.91 -1.46 -8.72
C GLN A 208 -0.38 -1.42 -8.78
N TRP A 209 0.30 -1.71 -7.67
CA TRP A 209 1.76 -1.79 -7.63
C TRP A 209 2.33 -2.84 -8.60
N MET A 210 1.73 -4.02 -8.64
CA MET A 210 2.18 -5.09 -9.52
C MET A 210 1.92 -4.76 -10.99
N GLN A 211 0.82 -4.07 -11.31
CA GLN A 211 0.55 -3.57 -12.67
C GLN A 211 1.61 -2.57 -13.11
N LEU A 212 1.92 -1.57 -12.29
CA LEU A 212 2.96 -0.59 -12.57
C LEU A 212 4.34 -1.25 -12.74
N LYS A 213 4.69 -2.17 -11.84
CA LYS A 213 5.98 -2.89 -11.89
C LYS A 213 6.11 -3.75 -13.14
N GLN A 214 5.05 -4.45 -13.53
CA GLN A 214 5.02 -5.25 -14.76
C GLN A 214 5.15 -4.36 -15.99
N TYR A 215 4.44 -3.22 -16.01
CA TYR A 215 4.53 -2.24 -17.09
C TYR A 215 5.96 -1.72 -17.23
N ALA A 216 6.56 -1.21 -16.16
CA ALA A 216 7.93 -0.72 -16.16
C ALA A 216 8.93 -1.76 -16.68
N ASN A 217 8.83 -2.99 -16.17
CA ASN A 217 9.71 -4.09 -16.59
C ASN A 217 9.51 -4.45 -18.08
N SER A 218 8.28 -4.43 -18.58
CA SER A 218 8.00 -4.70 -19.99
C SER A 218 8.59 -3.64 -20.94
N ARG A 219 8.76 -2.41 -20.42
CA ARG A 219 9.36 -1.27 -21.12
C ARG A 219 10.88 -1.17 -20.93
N GLY A 220 11.49 -2.13 -20.21
CA GLY A 220 12.94 -2.16 -19.93
C GLY A 220 13.38 -1.25 -18.78
N VAL A 221 12.44 -0.70 -18.01
CA VAL A 221 12.72 0.08 -16.81
C VAL A 221 12.61 -0.84 -15.58
N GLN A 222 13.66 -0.85 -14.75
CA GLN A 222 13.66 -1.57 -13.48
C GLN A 222 13.41 -0.61 -12.32
N ILE A 223 12.53 -0.99 -11.41
CA ILE A 223 12.27 -0.20 -10.22
C ILE A 223 13.20 -0.65 -9.12
N ILE A 224 13.96 0.31 -8.55
CA ILE A 224 14.80 0.12 -7.36
C ILE A 224 13.98 0.60 -6.17
N GLY A 225 13.63 -0.33 -5.29
CA GLY A 225 12.96 -0.02 -4.02
C GLY A 225 13.91 0.59 -3.00
N ASP A 226 13.32 1.12 -1.93
CA ASP A 226 14.04 1.57 -0.75
C ASP A 226 13.39 0.97 0.50
N MET A 227 14.12 0.85 1.59
CA MET A 227 13.64 0.24 2.82
C MET A 227 13.55 1.27 3.95
N PRO A 228 12.48 1.25 4.76
CA PRO A 228 12.42 2.06 5.95
C PRO A 228 13.54 1.65 6.94
N LEU A 229 14.23 2.65 7.48
CA LEU A 229 15.35 2.43 8.41
C LEU A 229 14.93 2.44 9.88
N TYR A 230 13.77 3.03 10.18
CA TYR A 230 13.28 3.20 11.54
C TYR A 230 11.99 2.40 11.74
N VAL A 231 11.88 1.76 12.90
CA VAL A 231 10.65 1.11 13.34
C VAL A 231 9.83 2.13 14.14
N ALA A 232 8.58 2.33 13.74
CA ALA A 232 7.65 3.14 14.51
C ALA A 232 7.15 2.35 15.74
N SER A 233 7.03 3.02 16.86
CA SER A 233 6.43 2.51 18.10
C SER A 233 4.89 2.55 18.05
#